data_2d9dc650419128861ede651a81b9fa22
#
_entry.id   2d9dc650419128861ede651a81b9fa22
#
_cell.length_a   1.000
_cell.length_b   1.000
_cell.length_c   1.000
_cell.angle_alpha   90.00
_cell.angle_beta   90.00
_cell.angle_gamma   90.00
#
_symmetry.space_group_name_H-M   'P 1'
#
loop_
_entity.id
_entity.type
_entity.pdbx_description
1 polymer ?
#
loop_
_entity_poly.entity_id
_entity_poly.type
_entity_poly.pdbx_seq_one_letter_code
_entity_poly.pdbx_strand_id
1 'polypeptide(L)'
;MDFNLTEDQQMIKEQAADFAERFLAPTIEERDKNHVWDRKIINEMIENGFQGICFPEEYGGAGMDVLSYILAVEEMSKVDDGTGITLSASVSLCATPIYMFGTEEQKQKYLTPICEGRTIGAFGLTEPSAGTDASAQQTTAVLKGDKYILNGSK
;
A
#
# COMPACT_ATOMS: atom_id res chain seq x y z
N MET A 1 -16.86 -21.42 15.36
CA MET A 1 -16.10 -20.33 14.71
C MET A 1 -14.74 -20.34 15.39
N ASP A 2 -13.67 -20.50 14.63
CA ASP A 2 -12.30 -20.50 15.14
C ASP A 2 -11.70 -19.12 14.86
N PHE A 3 -11.09 -18.51 15.88
CA PHE A 3 -10.43 -17.20 15.79
C PHE A 3 -8.91 -17.32 15.93
N ASN A 4 -8.38 -18.55 15.96
CA ASN A 4 -6.94 -18.76 15.96
C ASN A 4 -6.35 -18.39 14.59
N LEU A 5 -5.20 -17.75 14.61
CA LEU A 5 -4.44 -17.49 13.38
C LEU A 5 -3.85 -18.81 12.83
N THR A 6 -3.74 -18.89 11.52
CA THR A 6 -2.93 -19.95 10.88
C THR A 6 -1.44 -19.73 11.14
N GLU A 7 -0.62 -20.74 10.87
CA GLU A 7 0.84 -20.62 11.00
C GLU A 7 1.39 -19.50 10.11
N ASP A 8 0.92 -19.38 8.88
CA ASP A 8 1.33 -18.32 7.96
C ASP A 8 0.92 -16.93 8.45
N GLN A 9 -0.32 -16.78 8.96
CA GLN A 9 -0.79 -15.52 9.52
C GLN A 9 -0.01 -15.13 10.78
N GLN A 10 0.34 -16.11 11.63
CA GLN A 10 1.18 -15.85 12.80
C GLN A 10 2.60 -15.43 12.37
N MET A 11 3.17 -16.10 11.39
CA MET A 11 4.51 -15.80 10.86
C MET A 11 4.59 -14.36 10.32
N ILE A 12 3.65 -13.93 9.49
CA ILE A 12 3.66 -12.59 8.93
C ILE A 12 3.43 -11.52 10.00
N LYS A 13 2.59 -11.81 11.00
CA LYS A 13 2.40 -10.94 12.16
C LYS A 13 3.69 -10.73 12.93
N GLU A 14 4.42 -11.80 13.22
CA GLU A 14 5.71 -11.76 13.92
C GLU A 14 6.77 -11.03 13.10
N GLN A 15 6.83 -11.26 11.80
CA GLN A 15 7.74 -10.55 10.89
C GLN A 15 7.45 -9.04 10.87
N ALA A 16 6.19 -8.65 10.84
CA ALA A 16 5.81 -7.23 10.87
C ALA A 16 6.12 -6.58 12.23
N ALA A 17 5.93 -7.30 13.33
CA ALA A 17 6.29 -6.83 14.67
C ALA A 17 7.82 -6.64 14.80
N ASP A 18 8.63 -7.62 14.34
CA ASP A 18 10.09 -7.49 14.32
C ASP A 18 10.56 -6.32 13.45
N PHE A 19 9.94 -6.14 12.28
CA PHE A 19 10.20 -5.00 11.43
C PHE A 19 9.93 -3.67 12.14
N ALA A 20 8.77 -3.55 12.80
CA ALA A 20 8.38 -2.35 13.53
C ALA A 20 9.35 -2.02 14.67
N GLU A 21 9.73 -3.02 15.45
CA GLU A 21 10.69 -2.88 16.56
C GLU A 21 12.08 -2.41 16.05
N ARG A 22 12.56 -3.01 14.97
CA ARG A 22 13.94 -2.79 14.47
C ARG A 22 14.10 -1.52 13.65
N PHE A 23 13.11 -1.18 12.83
CA PHE A 23 13.23 -0.10 11.85
C PHE A 23 12.39 1.13 12.19
N LEU A 24 11.24 0.98 12.86
CA LEU A 24 10.34 2.09 13.16
C LEU A 24 10.61 2.68 14.54
N ALA A 25 10.62 1.84 15.58
CA ALA A 25 10.73 2.28 16.98
C ALA A 25 11.96 3.18 17.25
N PRO A 26 13.16 2.93 16.70
CA PRO A 26 14.34 3.73 17.02
C PRO A 26 14.27 5.19 16.58
N THR A 27 13.42 5.52 15.60
CA THR A 27 13.44 6.85 14.95
C THR A 27 12.09 7.55 14.92
N ILE A 28 11.01 6.90 15.41
CA ILE A 28 9.65 7.44 15.27
C ILE A 28 9.49 8.81 15.92
N GLU A 29 9.98 9.00 17.15
CA GLU A 29 9.85 10.27 17.87
C GLU A 29 10.52 11.45 17.13
N GLU A 30 11.71 11.21 16.56
CA GLU A 30 12.44 12.22 15.80
C GLU A 30 11.74 12.51 14.44
N ARG A 31 11.29 11.48 13.75
CA ARG A 31 10.59 11.61 12.47
C ARG A 31 9.27 12.35 12.63
N ASP A 32 8.48 11.99 13.64
CA ASP A 32 7.21 12.63 13.92
C ASP A 32 7.40 14.11 14.29
N LYS A 33 8.30 14.40 15.21
CA LYS A 33 8.63 15.78 15.63
C LYS A 33 9.08 16.68 14.49
N ASN A 34 9.85 16.14 13.54
CA ASN A 34 10.42 16.88 12.41
C ASN A 34 9.61 16.74 11.12
N HIS A 35 8.47 16.05 11.16
CA HIS A 35 7.62 15.76 9.98
C HIS A 35 8.39 15.11 8.83
N VAL A 36 9.24 14.13 9.14
CA VAL A 36 10.10 13.43 8.18
C VAL A 36 9.45 12.13 7.72
N TRP A 37 9.20 12.03 6.40
CA TRP A 37 8.91 10.76 5.75
C TRP A 37 10.24 10.14 5.27
N ASP A 38 10.70 9.09 5.96
CA ASP A 38 12.01 8.49 5.69
C ASP A 38 11.93 7.43 4.59
N ARG A 39 12.48 7.75 3.42
CA ARG A 39 12.54 6.85 2.27
C ARG A 39 13.29 5.55 2.56
N LYS A 40 14.24 5.54 3.49
CA LYS A 40 14.98 4.31 3.83
C LYS A 40 14.07 3.30 4.51
N ILE A 41 13.24 3.74 5.44
CA ILE A 41 12.25 2.89 6.12
C ILE A 41 11.28 2.30 5.09
N ILE A 42 10.83 3.11 4.15
CA ILE A 42 9.93 2.62 3.09
C ILE A 42 10.62 1.59 2.20
N ASN A 43 11.89 1.77 1.88
CA ASN A 43 12.65 0.79 1.13
C ASN A 43 12.81 -0.54 1.92
N GLU A 44 13.10 -0.47 3.21
CA GLU A 44 13.15 -1.66 4.07
C GLU A 44 11.78 -2.38 4.13
N MET A 45 10.68 -1.64 4.25
CA MET A 45 9.32 -2.20 4.20
C MET A 45 9.07 -2.93 2.87
N ILE A 46 9.52 -2.34 1.77
CA ILE A 46 9.43 -2.89 0.42
C ILE A 46 10.27 -4.17 0.30
N GLU A 47 11.53 -4.12 0.70
CA GLU A 47 12.47 -5.25 0.63
C GLU A 47 12.02 -6.46 1.47
N ASN A 48 11.28 -6.22 2.53
CA ASN A 48 10.61 -7.26 3.31
C ASN A 48 9.31 -7.81 2.69
N GLY A 49 8.91 -7.34 1.50
CA GLY A 49 7.81 -7.90 0.72
C GLY A 49 6.40 -7.50 1.20
N PHE A 50 6.26 -6.57 2.14
CA PHE A 50 4.97 -6.24 2.73
C PHE A 50 3.94 -5.69 1.74
N GLN A 51 4.37 -5.07 0.64
CA GLN A 51 3.45 -4.56 -0.39
C GLN A 51 2.79 -5.68 -1.21
N GLY A 52 3.42 -6.85 -1.30
CA GLY A 52 2.96 -7.99 -2.10
C GLY A 52 2.15 -9.04 -1.33
N ILE A 53 1.95 -8.91 0.00
CA ILE A 53 1.42 -9.97 0.87
C ILE A 53 0.18 -10.65 0.29
N CYS A 54 -0.85 -9.90 -0.10
CA CYS A 54 -2.15 -10.44 -0.50
C CYS A 54 -2.37 -10.53 -2.01
N PHE A 55 -1.32 -10.39 -2.81
CA PHE A 55 -1.41 -10.55 -4.26
C PHE A 55 -0.80 -11.87 -4.73
N PRO A 56 -1.29 -12.44 -5.86
CA PRO A 56 -0.77 -13.69 -6.40
C PRO A 56 0.72 -13.63 -6.76
N GLU A 57 1.37 -14.78 -6.69
CA GLU A 57 2.79 -14.97 -7.04
C GLU A 57 3.10 -14.57 -8.49
N GLU A 58 2.14 -14.73 -9.41
CA GLU A 58 2.29 -14.33 -10.82
C GLU A 58 2.53 -12.83 -11.03
N TYR A 59 2.21 -12.00 -10.01
CA TYR A 59 2.50 -10.56 -9.96
C TYR A 59 3.63 -10.22 -8.98
N GLY A 60 4.37 -11.22 -8.49
CA GLY A 60 5.43 -11.02 -7.50
C GLY A 60 4.92 -10.86 -6.07
N GLY A 61 3.69 -11.23 -5.80
CA GLY A 61 3.12 -11.24 -4.46
C GLY A 61 3.41 -12.53 -3.70
N ALA A 62 3.05 -12.58 -2.41
CA ALA A 62 3.23 -13.75 -1.55
C ALA A 62 2.05 -14.74 -1.58
N GLY A 63 0.95 -14.40 -2.25
CA GLY A 63 -0.24 -15.25 -2.34
C GLY A 63 -0.98 -15.48 -1.03
N MET A 64 -0.69 -14.69 0.01
CA MET A 64 -1.35 -14.80 1.31
C MET A 64 -2.75 -14.16 1.29
N ASP A 65 -3.48 -14.31 2.37
CA ASP A 65 -4.82 -13.73 2.47
C ASP A 65 -4.82 -12.26 2.94
N VAL A 66 -5.99 -11.61 2.86
CA VAL A 66 -6.16 -10.22 3.28
C VAL A 66 -5.96 -10.06 4.79
N LEU A 67 -6.25 -11.09 5.60
CA LEU A 67 -6.02 -11.03 7.04
C LEU A 67 -4.53 -10.93 7.35
N SER A 68 -3.68 -11.67 6.66
CA SER A 68 -2.22 -11.56 6.75
C SER A 68 -1.73 -10.14 6.50
N TYR A 69 -2.25 -9.49 5.45
CA TYR A 69 -1.95 -8.08 5.18
C TYR A 69 -2.42 -7.15 6.32
N ILE A 70 -3.64 -7.33 6.84
CA ILE A 70 -4.16 -6.49 7.94
C ILE A 70 -3.35 -6.67 9.22
N LEU A 71 -2.90 -7.90 9.53
CA LEU A 71 -2.02 -8.15 10.66
C LEU A 71 -0.68 -7.39 10.53
N ALA A 72 -0.12 -7.34 9.33
CA ALA A 72 1.10 -6.55 9.10
C ALA A 72 0.87 -5.05 9.30
N VAL A 73 -0.25 -4.50 8.77
CA VAL A 73 -0.63 -3.09 9.00
C VAL A 73 -0.82 -2.82 10.49
N GLU A 74 -1.50 -3.71 11.21
CA GLU A 74 -1.74 -3.57 12.65
C GLU A 74 -0.43 -3.49 13.44
N GLU A 75 0.49 -4.44 13.21
CA GLU A 75 1.76 -4.48 13.96
C GLU A 75 2.64 -3.25 13.67
N MET A 76 2.72 -2.80 12.42
CA MET A 76 3.45 -1.57 12.08
C MET A 76 2.80 -0.35 12.72
N SER A 77 1.46 -0.25 12.68
CA SER A 77 0.74 0.91 13.22
C SER A 77 0.78 1.02 14.74
N LYS A 78 1.06 -0.06 15.48
CA LYS A 78 1.30 -0.01 16.93
C LYS A 78 2.52 0.83 17.29
N VAL A 79 3.48 0.92 16.38
CA VAL A 79 4.74 1.66 16.56
C VAL A 79 4.75 2.97 15.79
N ASP A 80 4.32 2.93 14.52
CA ASP A 80 4.32 4.07 13.59
C ASP A 80 3.10 3.97 12.67
N ASP A 81 2.05 4.68 13.00
CA ASP A 81 0.82 4.73 12.23
C ASP A 81 1.01 5.38 10.85
N GLY A 82 1.97 6.30 10.71
CA GLY A 82 2.37 6.90 9.43
C GLY A 82 2.95 5.87 8.44
N THR A 83 3.77 4.93 8.92
CA THR A 83 4.26 3.82 8.09
C THR A 83 3.14 2.80 7.83
N GLY A 84 2.32 2.49 8.83
CA GLY A 84 1.17 1.60 8.65
C GLY A 84 0.17 2.11 7.62
N ILE A 85 -0.19 3.40 7.65
CA ILE A 85 -1.07 4.00 6.64
C ILE A 85 -0.41 4.08 5.26
N THR A 86 0.91 4.23 5.19
CA THR A 86 1.64 4.20 3.91
C THR A 86 1.52 2.83 3.25
N LEU A 87 1.71 1.75 4.01
CA LEU A 87 1.47 0.38 3.53
C LEU A 87 0.01 0.20 3.12
N SER A 88 -0.93 0.61 3.99
CA SER A 88 -2.36 0.50 3.75
C SER A 88 -2.79 1.23 2.47
N ALA A 89 -2.35 2.44 2.25
CA ALA A 89 -2.69 3.22 1.05
C ALA A 89 -2.10 2.61 -0.22
N SER A 90 -0.86 2.14 -0.17
CA SER A 90 -0.21 1.50 -1.33
C SER A 90 -0.94 0.22 -1.74
N VAL A 91 -1.28 -0.64 -0.79
CA VAL A 91 -1.90 -1.95 -1.05
C VAL A 91 -3.39 -1.81 -1.34
N SER A 92 -4.16 -1.22 -0.41
CA SER A 92 -5.63 -1.24 -0.51
C SER A 92 -6.19 -0.20 -1.48
N LEU A 93 -5.60 1.00 -1.53
CA LEU A 93 -6.14 2.09 -2.35
C LEU A 93 -5.53 2.16 -3.75
N CYS A 94 -4.30 1.71 -3.95
CA CYS A 94 -3.66 1.72 -5.26
C CYS A 94 -3.60 0.33 -5.90
N ALA A 95 -2.94 -0.63 -5.26
CA ALA A 95 -2.68 -1.94 -5.86
C ALA A 95 -3.97 -2.78 -6.02
N THR A 96 -4.85 -2.80 -5.02
CA THR A 96 -6.09 -3.57 -5.06
C THR A 96 -7.03 -3.17 -6.22
N PRO A 97 -7.32 -1.88 -6.49
CA PRO A 97 -8.11 -1.50 -7.66
C PRO A 97 -7.47 -1.92 -8.99
N ILE A 98 -6.14 -1.85 -9.11
CA ILE A 98 -5.43 -2.33 -10.29
C ILE A 98 -5.61 -3.84 -10.44
N TYR A 99 -5.49 -4.59 -9.36
CA TYR A 99 -5.70 -6.03 -9.35
C TYR A 99 -7.14 -6.43 -9.71
N MET A 100 -8.13 -5.75 -9.14
CA MET A 100 -9.55 -6.10 -9.32
C MET A 100 -10.10 -5.68 -10.69
N PHE A 101 -9.66 -4.56 -11.23
CA PHE A 101 -10.30 -3.92 -12.38
C PHE A 101 -9.37 -3.70 -13.57
N GLY A 102 -8.07 -3.86 -13.40
CA GLY A 102 -7.08 -3.71 -14.45
C GLY A 102 -7.13 -4.85 -15.48
N THR A 103 -6.79 -4.55 -16.73
CA THR A 103 -6.49 -5.59 -17.72
C THR A 103 -5.20 -6.32 -17.34
N GLU A 104 -4.97 -7.52 -17.90
CA GLU A 104 -3.74 -8.25 -17.62
C GLU A 104 -2.47 -7.44 -17.93
N GLU A 105 -2.47 -6.70 -19.05
CA GLU A 105 -1.38 -5.80 -19.41
C GLU A 105 -1.18 -4.69 -18.36
N GLN A 106 -2.26 -4.12 -17.82
CA GLN A 106 -2.19 -3.12 -16.75
C GLN A 106 -1.68 -3.70 -15.43
N LYS A 107 -2.08 -4.91 -15.07
CA LYS A 107 -1.59 -5.61 -13.88
C LYS A 107 -0.08 -5.87 -13.99
N GLN A 108 0.38 -6.44 -15.09
CA GLN A 108 1.81 -6.66 -15.31
C GLN A 108 2.61 -5.34 -15.29
N LYS A 109 2.06 -4.28 -15.85
CA LYS A 109 2.74 -2.99 -15.93
C LYS A 109 2.78 -2.21 -14.62
N TYR A 110 1.71 -2.26 -13.83
CA TYR A 110 1.52 -1.38 -12.67
C TYR A 110 1.47 -2.13 -11.33
N LEU A 111 0.83 -3.30 -11.24
CA LEU A 111 0.74 -4.07 -10.01
C LEU A 111 2.04 -4.80 -9.71
N THR A 112 2.62 -5.51 -10.68
CA THR A 112 3.87 -6.25 -10.51
C THR A 112 5.00 -5.39 -9.93
N PRO A 113 5.26 -4.15 -10.41
CA PRO A 113 6.27 -3.29 -9.79
C PRO A 113 5.98 -2.92 -8.34
N ILE A 114 4.71 -2.85 -7.93
CA ILE A 114 4.35 -2.60 -6.53
C ILE A 114 4.63 -3.85 -5.69
N CYS A 115 4.14 -5.02 -6.12
CA CYS A 115 4.34 -6.27 -5.40
C CYS A 115 5.82 -6.63 -5.22
N GLU A 116 6.62 -6.44 -6.25
CA GLU A 116 8.08 -6.66 -6.24
C GLU A 116 8.86 -5.55 -5.52
N GLY A 117 8.21 -4.53 -5.01
CA GLY A 117 8.85 -3.46 -4.28
C GLY A 117 9.68 -2.49 -5.11
N ARG A 118 9.49 -2.44 -6.41
CA ARG A 118 10.18 -1.46 -7.29
C ARG A 118 9.58 -0.07 -7.23
N THR A 119 8.34 0.04 -6.77
CA THR A 119 7.63 1.30 -6.62
C THR A 119 6.63 1.24 -5.47
N ILE A 120 6.14 2.40 -5.05
CA ILE A 120 5.07 2.54 -4.05
C ILE A 120 3.83 3.11 -4.72
N GLY A 121 2.67 2.58 -4.34
CA GLY A 121 1.39 3.06 -4.82
C GLY A 121 0.91 4.31 -4.05
N ALA A 122 0.14 5.14 -4.75
CA ALA A 122 -0.56 6.28 -4.16
C ALA A 122 -1.95 6.43 -4.77
N PHE A 123 -2.84 7.10 -4.04
CA PHE A 123 -4.23 7.27 -4.44
C PHE A 123 -4.70 8.72 -4.25
N GLY A 124 -5.21 9.32 -5.29
CA GLY A 124 -5.82 10.64 -5.24
C GLY A 124 -7.30 10.56 -5.63
N LEU A 125 -8.21 10.67 -4.67
CA LEU A 125 -9.66 10.58 -4.89
C LEU A 125 -10.34 11.94 -4.70
N THR A 126 -10.21 12.51 -3.52
CA THR A 126 -10.94 13.70 -3.08
C THR A 126 -10.63 14.93 -3.94
N GLU A 127 -11.67 15.68 -4.27
CA GLU A 127 -11.60 16.97 -4.95
C GLU A 127 -12.25 18.06 -4.09
N PRO A 128 -12.01 19.35 -4.36
CA PRO A 128 -12.62 20.43 -3.59
C PRO A 128 -14.16 20.36 -3.49
N SER A 129 -14.81 19.80 -4.51
CA SER A 129 -16.28 19.63 -4.60
C SER A 129 -16.75 18.19 -4.40
N ALA A 130 -15.86 17.22 -4.19
CA ALA A 130 -16.18 15.79 -4.15
C ALA A 130 -15.43 15.11 -3.01
N GLY A 131 -16.06 15.05 -1.85
CA GLY A 131 -15.60 14.30 -0.67
C GLY A 131 -16.38 12.99 -0.53
N THR A 132 -17.39 12.97 0.35
CA THR A 132 -18.26 11.81 0.56
C THR A 132 -18.97 11.37 -0.73
N ASP A 133 -19.42 12.32 -1.53
CA ASP A 133 -19.94 12.04 -2.88
C ASP A 133 -18.80 11.99 -3.89
N ALA A 134 -18.13 10.84 -3.98
CA ALA A 134 -17.06 10.59 -4.94
C ALA A 134 -17.55 10.62 -6.41
N SER A 135 -18.86 10.50 -6.65
CA SER A 135 -19.42 10.57 -8.01
C SER A 135 -19.46 12.01 -8.56
N ALA A 136 -19.35 13.01 -7.67
CA ALA A 136 -19.32 14.43 -8.04
C ALA A 136 -17.95 14.93 -8.53
N GLN A 137 -16.99 14.04 -8.81
CA GLN A 137 -15.66 14.39 -9.32
C GLN A 137 -15.75 15.15 -10.65
N GLN A 138 -14.92 16.18 -10.78
CA GLN A 138 -14.89 17.05 -11.96
C GLN A 138 -13.58 16.97 -12.77
N THR A 139 -12.53 16.30 -12.22
CA THR A 139 -11.29 16.08 -12.96
C THR A 139 -11.56 15.31 -14.24
N THR A 140 -11.06 15.83 -15.34
CA THR A 140 -11.21 15.23 -16.66
C THR A 140 -9.91 14.63 -17.18
N ALA A 141 -10.03 13.57 -17.97
CA ALA A 141 -8.95 12.95 -18.71
C ALA A 141 -9.35 12.86 -20.20
N VAL A 142 -8.79 13.69 -21.05
CA VAL A 142 -9.11 13.77 -22.48
C VAL A 142 -7.98 13.15 -23.30
N LEU A 143 -8.31 12.12 -24.10
CA LEU A 143 -7.33 11.48 -24.99
C LEU A 143 -6.98 12.43 -26.14
N LYS A 144 -5.67 12.73 -26.30
CA LYS A 144 -5.11 13.48 -27.44
C LYS A 144 -3.92 12.72 -28.02
N GLY A 145 -4.13 12.11 -29.17
CA GLY A 145 -3.13 11.21 -29.77
C GLY A 145 -2.96 9.97 -28.89
N ASP A 146 -1.75 9.74 -28.38
CA ASP A 146 -1.36 8.61 -27.52
C ASP A 146 -1.31 8.96 -26.03
N LYS A 147 -1.75 10.17 -25.64
CA LYS A 147 -1.66 10.68 -24.26
C LYS A 147 -3.00 11.17 -23.73
N TYR A 148 -3.23 10.96 -22.45
CA TYR A 148 -4.32 11.62 -21.72
C TYR A 148 -3.85 12.97 -21.18
N ILE A 149 -4.64 14.02 -21.46
CA ILE A 149 -4.47 15.33 -20.83
C ILE A 149 -5.41 15.41 -19.64
N LEU A 150 -4.81 15.50 -18.44
CA LEU A 150 -5.53 15.60 -17.18
C LEU A 150 -5.75 17.08 -16.82
N ASN A 151 -6.99 17.46 -16.47
CA ASN A 151 -7.33 18.78 -15.95
C ASN A 151 -8.23 18.62 -14.74
N GLY A 152 -7.82 19.18 -13.61
CA GLY A 152 -8.55 19.12 -12.36
C GLY A 152 -7.64 19.30 -11.16
N SER A 153 -8.19 19.03 -9.96
CA SER A 153 -7.52 19.14 -8.67
C SER A 153 -7.88 17.96 -7.81
N LYS A 154 -6.90 17.32 -7.17
CA LYS A 154 -7.07 16.24 -6.21
C LYS A 154 -6.50 16.65 -4.86
#